data_0d7219b29a06675d58e57e9bdf73b13b
#
_entry.id   0d7219b29a06675d58e57e9bdf73b13b
#
_cell.length_a   1.000
_cell.length_b   1.000
_cell.length_c   1.000
_cell.angle_alpha   90.00
_cell.angle_beta   90.00
_cell.angle_gamma   90.00
#
_symmetry.space_group_name_H-M   'P 1'
#
loop_
_entity.id
_entity.type
_entity.pdbx_description
1 polymer ?
#
loop_
_entity_poly.entity_id
_entity_poly.type
_entity_poly.pdbx_seq_one_letter_code
_entity_poly.pdbx_strand_id
1 'polypeptide(L)'
;MTNNTITVMKKELARFFGDRRLVITTLLLPGIMIYVVYSFLGSVMMKTMLPEDTYVAKAYVVDMPDSVREEMRELRVDWQQADREQLTEIRQEIQEKQVDGLVVFPADFDTVVENYQVSSGEPAPNVEIYYNSAETESAHFYNEVSEVLEQYETSLANKLDINAGDSVYYDCATSKDTTGQMFSMMMPLLLMMFLYSGCMSVAPESIAGEKERGTIATLLVTPMKRSSLAL
;
A
#
# COMPACT_ATOMS: atom_id res chain seq x y z
N MET A 1 6.71 41.96 -35.95
CA MET A 1 6.46 40.65 -36.54
C MET A 1 5.70 39.84 -35.52
N THR A 2 4.39 39.78 -35.67
CA THR A 2 3.57 38.91 -34.81
C THR A 2 3.95 37.48 -35.13
N ASN A 3 4.34 36.74 -34.09
CA ASN A 3 4.86 35.38 -34.21
C ASN A 3 3.75 34.50 -34.81
N ASN A 4 3.83 34.15 -36.09
CA ASN A 4 2.81 33.35 -36.81
C ASN A 4 2.44 32.08 -36.05
N THR A 5 3.40 31.54 -35.32
CA THR A 5 3.23 30.35 -34.45
C THR A 5 2.21 30.60 -33.32
N ILE A 6 2.26 31.77 -32.65
CA ILE A 6 1.31 32.11 -31.57
C ILE A 6 -0.11 32.29 -32.15
N THR A 7 -0.21 32.88 -33.33
CA THR A 7 -1.52 33.07 -33.99
C THR A 7 -2.13 31.74 -34.39
N VAL A 8 -1.35 30.82 -34.94
CA VAL A 8 -1.80 29.45 -35.29
C VAL A 8 -2.18 28.69 -34.00
N MET A 9 -1.35 28.76 -32.96
CA MET A 9 -1.64 28.10 -31.69
C MET A 9 -2.95 28.62 -31.06
N LYS A 10 -3.19 29.93 -31.05
CA LYS A 10 -4.45 30.49 -30.54
C LYS A 10 -5.66 30.04 -31.37
N LYS A 11 -5.51 29.96 -32.69
CA LYS A 11 -6.57 29.46 -33.57
C LYS A 11 -6.90 28.00 -33.33
N GLU A 12 -5.88 27.14 -33.19
CA GLU A 12 -6.07 25.71 -32.90
C GLU A 12 -6.65 25.47 -31.50
N LEU A 13 -6.20 26.23 -30.49
CA LEU A 13 -6.78 26.21 -29.14
C LEU A 13 -8.26 26.65 -29.16
N ALA A 14 -8.59 27.73 -29.87
CA ALA A 14 -9.99 28.19 -30.00
C ALA A 14 -10.86 27.15 -30.70
N ARG A 15 -10.32 26.47 -31.72
CA ARG A 15 -11.00 25.36 -32.40
C ARG A 15 -11.22 24.17 -31.47
N PHE A 16 -10.20 23.79 -30.72
CA PHE A 16 -10.25 22.69 -29.77
C PHE A 16 -11.32 22.93 -28.69
N PHE A 17 -11.30 24.09 -28.03
CA PHE A 17 -12.28 24.45 -27.00
C PHE A 17 -13.66 24.78 -27.56
N GLY A 18 -13.78 25.11 -28.86
CA GLY A 18 -15.05 25.30 -29.53
C GLY A 18 -15.77 23.99 -29.85
N ASP A 19 -15.04 22.89 -30.01
CA ASP A 19 -15.62 21.57 -30.25
C ASP A 19 -15.85 20.84 -28.91
N ARG A 20 -17.10 20.92 -28.43
CA ARG A 20 -17.51 20.28 -27.16
C ARG A 20 -17.23 18.79 -27.15
N ARG A 21 -17.37 18.11 -28.27
CA ARG A 21 -17.13 16.67 -28.35
C ARG A 21 -15.67 16.35 -28.19
N LEU A 22 -14.79 17.14 -28.81
CA LEU A 22 -13.34 16.98 -28.70
C LEU A 22 -12.85 17.27 -27.31
N VAL A 23 -13.34 18.32 -26.64
CA VAL A 23 -13.01 18.65 -25.26
C VAL A 23 -13.43 17.55 -24.29
N ILE A 24 -14.67 17.04 -24.45
CA ILE A 24 -15.18 15.97 -23.56
C ILE A 24 -14.35 14.70 -23.72
N THR A 25 -14.08 14.27 -24.96
CA THR A 25 -13.38 12.98 -25.17
C THR A 25 -11.89 13.04 -24.90
N THR A 26 -11.24 14.19 -25.13
CA THR A 26 -9.78 14.29 -25.01
C THR A 26 -9.31 14.81 -23.65
N LEU A 27 -10.10 15.65 -22.99
CA LEU A 27 -9.70 16.27 -21.73
C LEU A 27 -10.56 15.78 -20.55
N LEU A 28 -11.86 15.81 -20.68
CA LEU A 28 -12.77 15.58 -19.57
C LEU A 28 -12.91 14.09 -19.24
N LEU A 29 -13.02 13.24 -20.26
CA LEU A 29 -13.13 11.79 -20.07
C LEU A 29 -11.88 11.19 -19.41
N PRO A 30 -10.65 11.45 -19.90
CA PRO A 30 -9.44 10.99 -19.20
C PRO A 30 -9.31 11.56 -17.80
N GLY A 31 -9.66 12.84 -17.59
CA GLY A 31 -9.63 13.46 -16.27
C GLY A 31 -10.58 12.79 -15.26
N ILE A 32 -11.81 12.51 -15.69
CA ILE A 32 -12.78 11.77 -14.86
C ILE A 32 -12.29 10.36 -14.60
N MET A 33 -11.75 9.67 -15.61
CA MET A 33 -11.22 8.32 -15.45
C MET A 33 -10.08 8.29 -14.45
N ILE A 34 -9.13 9.23 -14.54
CA ILE A 34 -8.04 9.36 -13.57
C ILE A 34 -8.60 9.58 -12.16
N TYR A 35 -9.55 10.50 -12.00
CA TYR A 35 -10.18 10.76 -10.70
C TYR A 35 -10.86 9.50 -10.11
N VAL A 36 -11.64 8.78 -10.92
CA VAL A 36 -12.32 7.54 -10.50
C VAL A 36 -11.30 6.48 -10.08
N VAL A 37 -10.22 6.31 -10.87
CA VAL A 37 -9.16 5.36 -10.57
C VAL A 37 -8.47 5.69 -9.26
N TYR A 38 -8.02 6.93 -9.09
CA TYR A 38 -7.33 7.35 -7.86
C TYR A 38 -8.26 7.33 -6.64
N SER A 39 -9.53 7.68 -6.80
CA SER A 39 -10.51 7.59 -5.73
C SER A 39 -10.77 6.15 -5.31
N PHE A 40 -10.88 5.24 -6.28
CA PHE A 40 -11.05 3.82 -6.02
C PHE A 40 -9.78 3.22 -5.39
N LEU A 41 -8.60 3.44 -5.98
CA LEU A 41 -7.31 3.00 -5.44
C LEU A 41 -7.09 3.55 -4.02
N GLY A 42 -7.36 4.85 -3.81
CA GLY A 42 -7.23 5.46 -2.48
C GLY A 42 -8.15 4.80 -1.45
N SER A 43 -9.40 4.50 -1.82
CA SER A 43 -10.34 3.83 -0.92
C SER A 43 -9.97 2.37 -0.63
N VAL A 44 -9.46 1.64 -1.62
CA VAL A 44 -8.97 0.28 -1.45
C VAL A 44 -7.69 0.28 -0.62
N MET A 45 -6.74 1.16 -0.93
CA MET A 45 -5.48 1.29 -0.22
C MET A 45 -5.69 1.66 1.25
N MET A 46 -6.64 2.57 1.54
CA MET A 46 -7.01 2.94 2.91
C MET A 46 -7.61 1.77 3.68
N LYS A 47 -8.45 0.94 3.04
CA LYS A 47 -9.03 -0.27 3.64
C LYS A 47 -8.03 -1.42 3.80
N THR A 48 -7.01 -1.47 2.96
CA THR A 48 -6.02 -2.56 2.96
C THR A 48 -4.81 -2.22 3.83
N MET A 49 -4.51 -0.93 4.04
CA MET A 49 -3.39 -0.48 4.87
C MET A 49 -3.77 -0.21 6.34
N LEU A 50 -5.06 -0.10 6.64
CA LEU A 50 -5.53 -0.01 8.02
C LEU A 50 -6.23 -1.33 8.34
N PRO A 51 -5.77 -2.09 9.34
CA PRO A 51 -6.50 -3.25 9.80
C PRO A 51 -7.90 -2.84 10.25
N GLU A 52 -8.84 -3.77 10.24
CA GLU A 52 -10.18 -3.51 10.76
C GLU A 52 -10.08 -3.04 12.22
N ASP A 53 -10.85 -2.02 12.59
CA ASP A 53 -10.89 -1.46 13.96
C ASP A 53 -11.15 -2.50 15.06
N THR A 54 -11.53 -3.72 14.68
CA THR A 54 -11.82 -4.85 15.57
C THR A 54 -10.73 -5.92 15.57
N TYR A 55 -9.67 -5.78 14.75
CA TYR A 55 -8.62 -6.79 14.68
C TYR A 55 -7.79 -6.81 15.98
N VAL A 56 -7.51 -8.02 16.46
CA VAL A 56 -6.63 -8.28 17.61
C VAL A 56 -5.44 -9.05 17.07
N ALA A 57 -4.27 -8.45 17.08
CA ALA A 57 -3.05 -9.08 16.60
C ALA A 57 -2.67 -10.27 17.50
N LYS A 58 -2.15 -11.34 16.90
CA LYS A 58 -1.64 -12.51 17.63
C LYS A 58 -0.12 -12.45 17.62
N ALA A 59 0.47 -12.34 18.79
CA ALA A 59 1.92 -12.22 18.88
C ALA A 59 2.50 -12.99 20.06
N TYR A 60 3.74 -13.40 19.86
CA TYR A 60 4.53 -14.00 20.92
C TYR A 60 5.41 -12.95 21.61
N VAL A 61 5.71 -13.22 22.86
CA VAL A 61 6.65 -12.42 23.62
C VAL A 61 7.59 -13.33 24.43
N VAL A 62 8.86 -12.99 24.44
CA VAL A 62 9.91 -13.67 25.21
C VAL A 62 10.46 -12.70 26.23
N ASP A 63 10.55 -13.14 27.49
CA ASP A 63 11.12 -12.40 28.61
C ASP A 63 10.49 -11.01 28.83
N MET A 64 9.14 -10.89 28.72
CA MET A 64 8.45 -9.61 28.93
C MET A 64 8.72 -9.04 30.32
N PRO A 65 9.35 -7.86 30.43
CA PRO A 65 9.67 -7.25 31.71
C PRO A 65 8.42 -6.67 32.39
N ASP A 66 8.45 -6.53 33.71
CA ASP A 66 7.34 -5.95 34.45
C ASP A 66 7.15 -4.45 34.16
N SER A 67 8.25 -3.76 33.84
CA SER A 67 8.27 -2.31 33.59
C SER A 67 7.47 -1.85 32.38
N VAL A 68 7.33 -2.68 31.33
CA VAL A 68 6.56 -2.34 30.10
C VAL A 68 5.26 -3.13 29.97
N ARG A 69 4.98 -3.99 30.94
CA ARG A 69 3.84 -4.92 30.85
C ARG A 69 2.49 -4.23 30.80
N GLU A 70 2.34 -3.13 31.50
CA GLU A 70 1.07 -2.37 31.52
C GLU A 70 0.81 -1.72 30.17
N GLU A 71 1.81 -1.04 29.60
CA GLU A 71 1.74 -0.37 28.30
C GLU A 71 1.50 -1.38 27.17
N MET A 72 2.18 -2.52 27.21
CA MET A 72 2.00 -3.59 26.21
C MET A 72 0.61 -4.25 26.31
N ARG A 73 -0.02 -4.27 27.49
CA ARG A 73 -1.40 -4.78 27.65
C ARG A 73 -2.48 -3.86 27.10
N GLU A 74 -2.21 -2.56 26.99
CA GLU A 74 -3.13 -1.60 26.40
C GLU A 74 -3.25 -1.78 24.87
N LEU A 75 -2.24 -2.41 24.25
CA LEU A 75 -2.28 -2.76 22.85
C LEU A 75 -3.32 -3.86 22.56
N ARG A 76 -3.94 -3.80 21.42
CA ARG A 76 -4.91 -4.84 20.97
C ARG A 76 -4.19 -6.08 20.44
N VAL A 77 -3.41 -6.71 21.32
CA VAL A 77 -2.60 -7.88 20.97
C VAL A 77 -2.92 -9.04 21.93
N ASP A 78 -3.18 -10.19 21.36
CA ASP A 78 -3.27 -11.47 22.11
C ASP A 78 -1.86 -12.02 22.33
N TRP A 79 -1.28 -11.70 23.48
CA TRP A 79 0.09 -12.04 23.83
C TRP A 79 0.20 -13.49 24.31
N GLN A 80 1.07 -14.25 23.65
CA GLN A 80 1.45 -15.60 24.08
C GLN A 80 2.90 -15.59 24.54
N GLN A 81 3.15 -16.21 25.69
CA GLN A 81 4.52 -16.38 26.20
C GLN A 81 5.23 -17.47 25.39
N ALA A 82 6.48 -17.21 25.02
CA ALA A 82 7.32 -18.16 24.31
C ALA A 82 8.72 -18.21 24.93
N ASP A 83 9.41 -19.31 24.69
CA ASP A 83 10.79 -19.51 25.12
C ASP A 83 11.78 -19.18 24.00
N ARG A 84 13.00 -18.80 24.36
CA ARG A 84 14.07 -18.49 23.38
C ARG A 84 14.38 -19.63 22.40
N GLU A 85 14.11 -20.87 22.78
CA GLU A 85 14.32 -22.03 21.94
C GLU A 85 13.33 -22.09 20.76
N GLN A 86 12.16 -21.45 20.91
CA GLN A 86 11.09 -21.43 19.90
C GLN A 86 11.24 -20.30 18.85
N LEU A 87 12.23 -19.43 18.98
CA LEU A 87 12.40 -18.25 18.11
C LEU A 87 12.39 -18.60 16.61
N THR A 88 13.04 -19.69 16.23
CA THR A 88 13.13 -20.09 14.81
C THR A 88 11.78 -20.57 14.29
N GLU A 89 11.03 -21.31 15.10
CA GLU A 89 9.70 -21.81 14.75
C GLU A 89 8.71 -20.64 14.59
N ILE A 90 8.69 -19.73 15.60
CA ILE A 90 7.81 -18.57 15.58
C ILE A 90 8.11 -17.65 14.39
N ARG A 91 9.38 -17.43 14.06
CA ARG A 91 9.75 -16.65 12.85
C ARG A 91 9.23 -17.29 11.55
N GLN A 92 9.17 -18.62 11.50
CA GLN A 92 8.56 -19.32 10.39
C GLN A 92 7.03 -19.13 10.40
N GLU A 93 6.37 -19.19 11.56
CA GLU A 93 4.94 -18.90 11.68
C GLU A 93 4.57 -17.49 11.22
N ILE A 94 5.42 -16.47 11.55
CA ILE A 94 5.27 -15.11 11.03
C ILE A 94 5.42 -15.07 9.51
N GLN A 95 6.40 -15.77 8.97
CA GLN A 95 6.60 -15.89 7.52
C GLN A 95 5.40 -16.56 6.83
N GLU A 96 4.81 -17.57 7.46
CA GLU A 96 3.63 -18.31 6.98
C GLU A 96 2.31 -17.58 7.28
N LYS A 97 2.38 -16.37 7.90
CA LYS A 97 1.24 -15.51 8.24
C LYS A 97 0.24 -16.17 9.22
N GLN A 98 0.74 -17.00 10.12
CA GLN A 98 -0.06 -17.66 11.15
C GLN A 98 -0.16 -16.78 12.40
N VAL A 99 0.88 -15.97 12.67
CA VAL A 99 0.96 -14.97 13.73
C VAL A 99 1.53 -13.68 13.20
N ASP A 100 1.21 -12.56 13.85
CA ASP A 100 1.54 -11.23 13.38
C ASP A 100 2.92 -10.76 13.81
N GLY A 101 3.43 -11.28 14.93
CA GLY A 101 4.75 -10.87 15.36
C GLY A 101 5.29 -11.58 16.60
N LEU A 102 6.53 -11.20 16.92
CA LEU A 102 7.25 -11.69 18.09
C LEU A 102 8.10 -10.54 18.65
N VAL A 103 8.02 -10.34 19.96
CA VAL A 103 8.88 -9.40 20.68
C VAL A 103 9.80 -10.18 21.62
N VAL A 104 11.09 -9.91 21.53
CA VAL A 104 12.11 -10.55 22.38
C VAL A 104 12.84 -9.49 23.19
N PHE A 105 12.66 -9.55 24.48
CA PHE A 105 13.41 -8.71 25.41
C PHE A 105 14.72 -9.39 25.83
N PRO A 106 15.78 -8.61 26.11
CA PRO A 106 16.97 -9.14 26.78
C PRO A 106 16.61 -9.83 28.11
N ALA A 107 17.35 -10.85 28.46
CA ALA A 107 17.21 -11.44 29.79
C ALA A 107 17.53 -10.38 30.86
N ASP A 108 16.75 -10.39 31.96
CA ASP A 108 16.89 -9.41 33.05
C ASP A 108 16.83 -7.94 32.57
N PHE A 109 15.98 -7.66 31.58
CA PHE A 109 15.85 -6.36 30.91
C PHE A 109 15.85 -5.17 31.85
N ASP A 110 15.00 -5.19 32.90
CA ASP A 110 14.88 -4.09 33.86
C ASP A 110 16.22 -3.78 34.52
N THR A 111 16.95 -4.82 34.95
CA THR A 111 18.26 -4.68 35.58
C THR A 111 19.32 -4.18 34.59
N VAL A 112 19.30 -4.67 33.38
CA VAL A 112 20.27 -4.28 32.34
C VAL A 112 20.07 -2.83 31.95
N VAL A 113 18.84 -2.39 31.74
CA VAL A 113 18.50 -1.00 31.39
C VAL A 113 18.80 -0.03 32.55
N GLU A 114 18.51 -0.42 33.78
CA GLU A 114 18.82 0.41 34.94
C GLU A 114 20.33 0.69 35.07
N ASN A 115 21.18 -0.34 34.88
CA ASN A 115 22.62 -0.25 34.98
C ASN A 115 23.32 0.33 33.76
N TYR A 116 22.63 0.39 32.60
CA TYR A 116 23.20 0.89 31.34
C TYR A 116 23.49 2.40 31.44
N GLN A 117 24.68 2.80 30.97
CA GLN A 117 25.09 4.20 30.88
C GLN A 117 25.37 4.57 29.44
N VAL A 118 24.59 5.51 28.90
CA VAL A 118 24.74 6.02 27.52
C VAL A 118 26.18 6.49 27.20
N SER A 119 26.93 6.93 28.22
CA SER A 119 28.31 7.38 28.05
C SER A 119 29.35 6.24 28.07
N SER A 120 28.95 4.97 28.29
CA SER A 120 29.88 3.84 28.39
C SER A 120 30.55 3.49 27.05
N GLY A 121 29.91 3.81 25.93
CA GLY A 121 30.34 3.40 24.58
C GLY A 121 30.00 1.94 24.26
N GLU A 122 29.30 1.24 25.15
CA GLU A 122 28.76 -0.09 24.92
C GLU A 122 27.42 0.01 24.17
N PRO A 123 27.03 -1.00 23.35
CA PRO A 123 25.73 -1.01 22.71
C PRO A 123 24.61 -1.06 23.75
N ALA A 124 23.53 -0.35 23.51
CA ALA A 124 22.37 -0.37 24.39
C ALA A 124 21.67 -1.75 24.36
N PRO A 125 20.96 -2.13 25.44
CA PRO A 125 20.11 -3.30 25.43
C PRO A 125 19.11 -3.22 24.28
N ASN A 126 19.09 -4.24 23.40
CA ASN A 126 18.26 -4.23 22.19
C ASN A 126 17.00 -5.07 22.39
N VAL A 127 15.84 -4.47 22.14
CA VAL A 127 14.57 -5.18 22.03
C VAL A 127 14.35 -5.54 20.58
N GLU A 128 14.10 -6.82 20.30
CA GLU A 128 13.93 -7.32 18.95
C GLU A 128 12.45 -7.52 18.64
N ILE A 129 11.96 -6.91 17.57
CA ILE A 129 10.58 -7.06 17.09
C ILE A 129 10.63 -7.71 15.71
N TYR A 130 10.16 -8.95 15.63
CA TYR A 130 10.06 -9.69 14.36
C TYR A 130 8.66 -9.57 13.80
N TYR A 131 8.55 -9.29 12.52
CA TYR A 131 7.30 -9.04 11.83
C TYR A 131 7.42 -9.40 10.33
N ASN A 132 6.32 -9.31 9.59
CA ASN A 132 6.28 -9.51 8.14
C ASN A 132 5.78 -8.23 7.46
N SER A 133 6.67 -7.47 6.83
CA SER A 133 6.35 -6.19 6.19
C SER A 133 5.38 -6.32 5.00
N ALA A 134 5.23 -7.51 4.44
CA ALA A 134 4.32 -7.78 3.33
C ALA A 134 2.89 -8.14 3.80
N GLU A 135 2.64 -8.18 5.11
CA GLU A 135 1.33 -8.44 5.73
C GLU A 135 0.87 -7.20 6.49
N THR A 136 -0.37 -6.77 6.24
CA THR A 136 -0.91 -5.52 6.80
C THR A 136 -1.00 -5.55 8.32
N GLU A 137 -1.54 -6.64 8.85
CA GLU A 137 -1.75 -6.86 10.28
C GLU A 137 -0.41 -6.92 11.02
N SER A 138 0.56 -7.63 10.47
CA SER A 138 1.90 -7.76 11.02
C SER A 138 2.69 -6.44 10.98
N ALA A 139 2.57 -5.67 9.89
CA ALA A 139 3.18 -4.35 9.78
C ALA A 139 2.54 -3.35 10.77
N HIS A 140 1.22 -3.44 10.98
CA HIS A 140 0.51 -2.63 11.98
C HIS A 140 0.95 -2.98 13.39
N PHE A 141 1.01 -4.26 13.72
CA PHE A 141 1.56 -4.75 14.99
C PHE A 141 2.95 -4.18 15.27
N TYR A 142 3.85 -4.23 14.28
CA TYR A 142 5.18 -3.65 14.40
C TYR A 142 5.15 -2.16 14.74
N ASN A 143 4.32 -1.39 14.03
CA ASN A 143 4.22 0.05 14.26
C ASN A 143 3.68 0.38 15.66
N GLU A 144 2.62 -0.29 16.11
CA GLU A 144 2.05 -0.05 17.44
C GLU A 144 3.03 -0.41 18.55
N VAL A 145 3.68 -1.58 18.46
CA VAL A 145 4.67 -2.02 19.46
C VAL A 145 5.89 -1.11 19.45
N SER A 146 6.39 -0.73 18.28
CA SER A 146 7.54 0.18 18.16
C SER A 146 7.21 1.54 18.78
N GLU A 147 6.02 2.09 18.54
CA GLU A 147 5.61 3.38 19.10
C GLU A 147 5.60 3.35 20.63
N VAL A 148 5.06 2.29 21.24
CA VAL A 148 5.07 2.13 22.70
C VAL A 148 6.48 2.01 23.24
N LEU A 149 7.33 1.20 22.62
CA LEU A 149 8.71 1.01 23.07
C LEU A 149 9.57 2.25 22.86
N GLU A 150 9.39 3.01 21.78
CA GLU A 150 10.05 4.31 21.53
C GLU A 150 9.65 5.36 22.58
N GLN A 151 8.38 5.38 22.97
CA GLN A 151 7.92 6.26 24.06
C GLN A 151 8.57 5.85 25.38
N TYR A 152 8.65 4.56 25.65
CA TYR A 152 9.32 4.03 26.84
C TYR A 152 10.84 4.34 26.82
N GLU A 153 11.52 4.13 25.70
CA GLU A 153 12.93 4.48 25.48
C GLU A 153 13.18 5.97 25.77
N THR A 154 12.33 6.84 25.23
CA THR A 154 12.42 8.28 25.46
C THR A 154 12.28 8.61 26.95
N SER A 155 11.39 7.94 27.66
CA SER A 155 11.21 8.11 29.11
C SER A 155 12.45 7.72 29.93
N LEU A 156 13.23 6.78 29.43
CA LEU A 156 14.47 6.27 30.02
C LEU A 156 15.73 7.03 29.54
N ALA A 157 15.59 8.13 28.80
CA ALA A 157 16.69 8.89 28.23
C ALA A 157 17.60 8.04 27.29
N ASN A 158 16.99 7.27 26.42
CA ASN A 158 17.61 6.44 25.37
C ASN A 158 18.56 5.36 25.95
N LYS A 159 18.09 4.63 26.92
CA LYS A 159 18.85 3.54 27.54
C LYS A 159 18.62 2.17 26.91
N LEU A 160 17.85 2.09 25.87
CA LEU A 160 17.61 0.86 25.11
C LEU A 160 17.62 1.17 23.62
N ASP A 161 17.75 0.16 22.79
CA ASP A 161 17.58 0.21 21.35
C ASP A 161 16.43 -0.74 20.93
N ILE A 162 15.79 -0.43 19.80
CA ILE A 162 14.76 -1.27 19.20
C ILE A 162 15.24 -1.67 17.82
N ASN A 163 15.30 -2.97 17.54
CA ASN A 163 15.78 -3.51 16.27
C ASN A 163 17.12 -2.91 15.83
N ALA A 164 18.08 -2.83 16.75
CA ALA A 164 19.41 -2.29 16.45
C ALA A 164 20.09 -3.10 15.34
N GLY A 165 20.68 -2.40 14.36
CA GLY A 165 21.42 -3.01 13.26
C GLY A 165 20.64 -3.06 11.94
N ASP A 166 20.72 -4.19 11.21
CA ASP A 166 20.11 -4.34 9.91
C ASP A 166 18.62 -4.72 10.02
N SER A 167 17.74 -3.85 9.57
CA SER A 167 16.29 -4.05 9.59
C SER A 167 15.84 -5.32 8.84
N VAL A 168 16.60 -5.78 7.86
CA VAL A 168 16.32 -7.01 7.09
C VAL A 168 16.34 -8.26 7.99
N TYR A 169 17.08 -8.23 9.10
CA TYR A 169 17.14 -9.36 10.03
C TYR A 169 15.82 -9.61 10.77
N TYR A 170 15.06 -8.55 11.02
CA TYR A 170 13.82 -8.59 11.81
C TYR A 170 12.58 -8.71 10.94
N ASP A 171 12.69 -8.41 9.63
CA ASP A 171 11.61 -8.58 8.67
C ASP A 171 11.57 -10.02 8.15
N CYS A 172 10.49 -10.72 8.47
CA CYS A 172 10.26 -12.10 8.05
C CYS A 172 9.60 -12.20 6.66
N ALA A 173 9.36 -11.08 5.96
CA ALA A 173 8.82 -11.09 4.61
C ALA A 173 9.76 -11.77 3.62
N THR A 174 9.22 -12.62 2.75
CA THR A 174 10.00 -13.22 1.68
C THR A 174 10.03 -12.31 0.43
N SER A 175 11.06 -12.47 -0.41
CA SER A 175 11.11 -11.79 -1.72
C SER A 175 9.88 -12.09 -2.59
N LYS A 176 9.23 -13.23 -2.37
CA LYS A 176 8.00 -13.60 -3.06
C LYS A 176 6.82 -12.79 -2.55
N ASP A 177 6.73 -12.55 -1.23
CA ASP A 177 5.65 -11.78 -0.60
C ASP A 177 5.72 -10.32 -1.02
N THR A 178 6.91 -9.71 -0.94
CA THR A 178 7.13 -8.32 -1.37
C THR A 178 6.86 -8.11 -2.85
N THR A 179 7.30 -9.05 -3.70
CA THR A 179 6.99 -9.02 -5.13
C THR A 179 5.49 -9.18 -5.39
N GLY A 180 4.83 -10.10 -4.69
CA GLY A 180 3.39 -10.32 -4.77
C GLY A 180 2.59 -9.08 -4.39
N GLN A 181 2.98 -8.40 -3.31
CA GLN A 181 2.37 -7.15 -2.86
C GLN A 181 2.52 -6.04 -3.90
N MET A 182 3.73 -5.85 -4.45
CA MET A 182 3.96 -4.89 -5.53
C MET A 182 3.09 -5.17 -6.76
N PHE A 183 3.00 -6.43 -7.18
CA PHE A 183 2.14 -6.82 -8.31
C PHE A 183 0.66 -6.55 -8.00
N SER A 184 0.20 -6.86 -6.81
CA SER A 184 -1.20 -6.62 -6.40
C SER A 184 -1.57 -5.14 -6.44
N MET A 185 -0.64 -4.26 -6.08
CA MET A 185 -0.85 -2.80 -6.14
C MET A 185 -0.82 -2.27 -7.57
N MET A 186 0.05 -2.81 -8.43
CA MET A 186 0.21 -2.32 -9.81
C MET A 186 -0.81 -2.89 -10.81
N MET A 187 -1.27 -4.13 -10.58
CA MET A 187 -2.15 -4.84 -11.52
C MET A 187 -3.46 -4.11 -11.86
N PRO A 188 -4.21 -3.56 -10.89
CA PRO A 188 -5.44 -2.83 -11.21
C PRO A 188 -5.19 -1.61 -12.10
N LEU A 189 -4.08 -0.89 -11.87
CA LEU A 189 -3.69 0.29 -12.64
C LEU A 189 -3.29 -0.07 -14.07
N LEU A 190 -2.48 -1.12 -14.24
CA LEU A 190 -2.09 -1.62 -15.56
C LEU A 190 -3.32 -2.13 -16.34
N LEU A 191 -4.18 -2.91 -15.70
CA LEU A 191 -5.38 -3.44 -16.33
C LEU A 191 -6.31 -2.32 -16.81
N MET A 192 -6.47 -1.27 -16.01
CA MET A 192 -7.27 -0.11 -16.38
C MET A 192 -6.63 0.69 -17.52
N MET A 193 -5.31 0.86 -17.54
CA MET A 193 -4.60 1.47 -18.68
C MET A 193 -4.80 0.67 -19.96
N PHE A 194 -4.70 -0.66 -19.92
CA PHE A 194 -4.90 -1.51 -21.10
C PHE A 194 -6.34 -1.47 -21.60
N LEU A 195 -7.32 -1.53 -20.69
CA LEU A 195 -8.74 -1.40 -21.05
C LEU A 195 -9.03 -0.04 -21.68
N TYR A 196 -8.54 1.05 -21.09
CA TYR A 196 -8.71 2.39 -21.62
C TYR A 196 -8.07 2.53 -23.01
N SER A 197 -6.82 2.09 -23.16
CA SER A 197 -6.10 2.12 -24.45
C SER A 197 -6.83 1.30 -25.52
N GLY A 198 -7.32 0.11 -25.17
CA GLY A 198 -8.11 -0.73 -26.06
C GLY A 198 -9.41 -0.05 -26.51
N CYS A 199 -10.17 0.52 -25.59
CA CYS A 199 -11.41 1.24 -25.91
C CYS A 199 -11.16 2.46 -26.80
N MET A 200 -10.10 3.23 -26.53
CA MET A 200 -9.74 4.40 -27.35
C MET A 200 -9.27 4.04 -28.75
N SER A 201 -8.67 2.86 -28.92
CA SER A 201 -8.25 2.38 -30.24
C SER A 201 -9.42 1.80 -31.05
N VAL A 202 -10.22 0.93 -30.44
CA VAL A 202 -11.26 0.17 -31.15
C VAL A 202 -12.50 1.00 -31.46
N ALA A 203 -12.93 1.89 -30.56
CA ALA A 203 -14.17 2.64 -30.75
C ALA A 203 -14.14 3.61 -31.96
N PRO A 204 -13.08 4.42 -32.17
CA PRO A 204 -13.00 5.26 -33.38
C PRO A 204 -12.87 4.45 -34.66
N GLU A 205 -12.10 3.34 -34.62
CA GLU A 205 -11.89 2.50 -35.81
C GLU A 205 -13.16 1.77 -36.22
N SER A 206 -13.95 1.31 -35.27
CA SER A 206 -15.26 0.70 -35.53
C SER A 206 -16.21 1.68 -36.26
N ILE A 207 -16.29 2.94 -35.77
CA ILE A 207 -17.19 3.94 -36.34
C ILE A 207 -16.66 4.49 -37.67
N ALA A 208 -15.35 4.78 -37.74
CA ALA A 208 -14.73 5.32 -38.94
C ALA A 208 -14.66 4.27 -40.05
N GLY A 209 -14.35 3.03 -39.73
CA GLY A 209 -14.28 1.92 -40.68
C GLY A 209 -15.62 1.61 -41.33
N GLU A 210 -16.72 1.65 -40.57
CA GLU A 210 -18.05 1.49 -41.13
C GLU A 210 -18.45 2.65 -42.04
N LYS A 211 -18.04 3.88 -41.71
CA LYS A 211 -18.29 5.08 -42.53
C LYS A 211 -17.49 5.04 -43.85
N GLU A 212 -16.22 4.64 -43.80
CA GLU A 212 -15.37 4.51 -44.99
C GLU A 212 -15.83 3.40 -45.93
N ARG A 213 -16.34 2.29 -45.38
CA ARG A 213 -16.88 1.17 -46.19
C ARG A 213 -18.27 1.46 -46.75
N GLY A 214 -18.90 2.59 -46.43
CA GLY A 214 -20.23 2.95 -46.85
C GLY A 214 -21.36 2.11 -46.27
N THR A 215 -21.05 1.20 -45.34
CA THR A 215 -22.01 0.28 -44.70
C THR A 215 -23.01 1.01 -43.82
N ILE A 216 -22.66 2.18 -43.27
CA ILE A 216 -23.57 3.03 -42.49
C ILE A 216 -24.81 3.43 -43.31
N ALA A 217 -24.64 3.76 -44.60
CA ALA A 217 -25.76 4.11 -45.45
C ALA A 217 -26.71 2.93 -45.63
N THR A 218 -26.19 1.73 -45.78
CA THR A 218 -26.98 0.48 -45.91
C THR A 218 -27.67 0.13 -44.59
N LEU A 219 -27.03 0.32 -43.46
CA LEU A 219 -27.59 0.10 -42.13
C LEU A 219 -28.73 1.09 -41.79
N LEU A 220 -28.62 2.34 -42.23
CA LEU A 220 -29.65 3.37 -42.03
C LEU A 220 -30.91 3.17 -42.88
N VAL A 221 -30.80 2.44 -43.99
CA VAL A 221 -31.92 2.09 -44.86
C VAL A 221 -32.67 0.84 -44.41
N THR A 222 -32.05 0.03 -43.53
CA THR A 222 -32.72 -1.14 -42.95
C THR A 222 -33.80 -0.72 -41.94
N PRO A 223 -34.95 -1.40 -41.86
CA PRO A 223 -36.06 -1.04 -40.98
C PRO A 223 -35.79 -1.40 -39.50
N MET A 224 -34.55 -1.22 -39.03
CA MET A 224 -34.14 -1.43 -37.65
C MET A 224 -34.27 -0.15 -36.82
N LYS A 225 -34.62 -0.30 -35.53
CA LYS A 225 -34.66 0.85 -34.63
C LYS A 225 -33.22 1.38 -34.45
N ARG A 226 -33.03 2.70 -34.52
CA ARG A 226 -31.72 3.35 -34.39
C ARG A 226 -31.00 3.06 -33.07
N SER A 227 -31.76 2.76 -32.01
CA SER A 227 -31.22 2.31 -30.72
C SER A 227 -30.59 0.91 -30.76
N SER A 228 -31.01 0.07 -31.74
CA SER A 228 -30.42 -1.28 -31.91
C SER A 228 -29.15 -1.29 -32.78
N LEU A 229 -28.83 -0.14 -33.41
CA LEU A 229 -27.58 0.07 -34.15
C LEU A 229 -26.43 0.55 -33.25
N ALA A 230 -26.73 0.98 -32.05
CA ALA A 230 -25.75 1.51 -31.09
C ALA A 230 -25.33 0.47 -30.04
N LEU A 231 -25.90 -0.71 -30.04
CA LEU A 231 -25.57 -1.88 -29.21
C LEU A 231 -24.75 -2.89 -30.02
#